data_73ea9a56f480128f5c4c5ccdda0894c6
#
_entry.id   73ea9a56f480128f5c4c5ccdda0894c6
#
_cell.length_a   1.000
_cell.length_b   1.000
_cell.length_c   1.000
_cell.angle_alpha   90.00
_cell.angle_beta   90.00
_cell.angle_gamma   90.00
#
_symmetry.space_group_name_H-M   'P 1'
#
loop_
_entity.id
_entity.type
_entity.pdbx_description
1 polymer ?
#
loop_
_entity_poly.entity_id
_entity_poly.type
_entity_poly.pdbx_seq_one_letter_code
_entity_poly.pdbx_strand_id
1 'polypeptide(L)'
;VFSGETPGNADVSPRAVPTGVAYHGRSTHNASASIHMSRLNPELGLWQGIALLSTSLLGTGIFVVPALAATVAGPASLWAWLILIVLVLPVAFTFAQLGRRFPHAGGAPHLIGRAFGPRLERLSALLFLAVLPVGLPAALNIATGFWQVLFDLDRGATLVIQLLTLAAFLALGQRPAKASGWVQGLIALAIVGSVATLWAFGDLPRADMPLLPPLEGDGPKLAAALGVMFWCFVGLEAFTHLGEEFKRPQRDFPLALLLGVLLAGLVYWACSVAVLSFGTYGDPARDAGALPLLFDQVLGGHAR
;
A
#
# COMPACT_ATOMS: atom_id res chain seq x y z
N VAL A 1 66.82 -7.24 -35.36
CA VAL A 1 67.84 -8.30 -35.36
C VAL A 1 67.29 -9.48 -34.64
N PHE A 2 67.33 -10.66 -35.35
CA PHE A 2 66.87 -12.02 -34.99
C PHE A 2 65.37 -12.25 -35.08
N SER A 3 64.80 -12.79 -36.12
CA SER A 3 64.79 -14.01 -36.96
C SER A 3 64.92 -15.32 -36.13
N GLY A 4 63.95 -16.21 -36.35
CA GLY A 4 64.04 -17.64 -36.04
C GLY A 4 62.66 -18.21 -35.75
N GLU A 5 62.02 -18.70 -36.74
CA GLU A 5 61.82 -20.12 -37.16
C GLU A 5 60.70 -20.86 -36.40
N THR A 6 59.64 -21.21 -37.08
CA THR A 6 58.69 -22.29 -36.86
C THR A 6 59.33 -23.66 -37.13
N PRO A 7 58.99 -24.72 -36.40
CA PRO A 7 58.67 -26.01 -37.02
C PRO A 7 57.35 -26.59 -36.45
N GLY A 8 56.42 -27.08 -37.24
CA GLY A 8 56.54 -28.40 -37.78
C GLY A 8 55.34 -29.19 -37.27
N ASN A 9 54.38 -29.33 -38.12
CA ASN A 9 53.16 -30.17 -38.04
C ASN A 9 53.51 -31.63 -37.79
N ALA A 10 53.00 -32.28 -36.76
CA ALA A 10 53.03 -33.72 -36.60
C ALA A 10 51.62 -34.25 -36.41
N ASP A 11 51.18 -34.87 -37.45
CA ASP A 11 49.99 -35.67 -37.64
C ASP A 11 50.02 -36.90 -36.68
N VAL A 12 49.04 -37.03 -35.79
CA VAL A 12 48.87 -38.24 -34.95
C VAL A 12 47.41 -38.67 -35.07
N SER A 13 47.23 -39.71 -35.90
CA SER A 13 46.00 -40.47 -36.04
C SER A 13 45.54 -41.14 -34.73
N PRO A 14 44.23 -41.26 -34.44
CA PRO A 14 43.73 -41.89 -33.23
C PRO A 14 43.74 -43.41 -33.31
N ARG A 15 44.44 -44.05 -32.36
CA ARG A 15 44.34 -45.46 -32.12
C ARG A 15 42.98 -45.80 -31.48
N ALA A 16 42.31 -46.79 -32.08
CA ALA A 16 41.12 -47.45 -31.54
C ALA A 16 41.46 -48.21 -30.24
N VAL A 17 40.58 -48.04 -29.24
CA VAL A 17 40.58 -48.83 -27.98
C VAL A 17 39.28 -49.65 -27.93
N PRO A 18 39.35 -50.95 -27.49
CA PRO A 18 38.27 -51.88 -27.71
C PRO A 18 37.10 -51.75 -26.77
N THR A 19 35.93 -52.02 -27.29
CA THR A 19 34.64 -52.19 -26.65
C THR A 19 34.61 -53.25 -25.57
N GLY A 20 33.95 -52.95 -24.47
CA GLY A 20 33.32 -53.94 -23.63
C GLY A 20 33.54 -53.81 -22.12
N VAL A 21 32.75 -53.00 -21.44
CA VAL A 21 32.18 -53.34 -20.13
C VAL A 21 30.87 -52.54 -19.96
N ALA A 22 29.76 -53.28 -19.97
CA ALA A 22 28.42 -52.73 -19.68
C ALA A 22 28.33 -52.46 -18.16
N TYR A 23 28.45 -51.19 -17.76
CA TYR A 23 28.04 -50.76 -16.40
C TYR A 23 26.52 -50.43 -16.43
N HIS A 24 25.75 -51.32 -15.82
CA HIS A 24 24.38 -51.03 -15.39
C HIS A 24 24.45 -50.01 -14.24
N GLY A 25 24.62 -48.73 -14.56
CA GLY A 25 24.43 -47.62 -13.64
C GLY A 25 22.96 -47.26 -13.61
N ARG A 26 22.29 -47.54 -12.50
CA ARG A 26 20.97 -46.96 -12.16
C ARG A 26 21.10 -45.46 -12.31
N SER A 27 20.47 -44.90 -13.33
CA SER A 27 20.19 -43.47 -13.45
C SER A 27 19.15 -43.12 -12.37
N THR A 28 19.65 -42.70 -11.21
CA THR A 28 18.82 -41.90 -10.32
C THR A 28 18.47 -40.61 -11.07
N HIS A 29 17.29 -40.60 -11.67
CA HIS A 29 16.66 -39.36 -12.06
C HIS A 29 16.59 -38.45 -10.83
N ASN A 30 17.60 -37.62 -10.65
CA ASN A 30 17.45 -36.38 -9.92
C ASN A 30 16.45 -35.53 -10.73
N ALA A 31 15.18 -35.79 -10.48
CA ALA A 31 14.13 -34.84 -10.81
C ALA A 31 14.42 -33.60 -9.94
N SER A 32 15.33 -32.75 -10.40
CA SER A 32 15.33 -31.34 -10.03
C SER A 32 13.97 -30.82 -10.46
N ALA A 33 13.01 -30.89 -9.55
CA ALA A 33 11.76 -30.16 -9.67
C ALA A 33 12.18 -28.70 -9.78
N SER A 34 12.44 -28.23 -10.98
CA SER A 34 12.42 -26.84 -11.31
C SER A 34 10.98 -26.41 -10.97
N ILE A 35 10.82 -25.85 -9.79
CA ILE A 35 9.63 -25.06 -9.47
C ILE A 35 9.60 -23.98 -10.57
N HIS A 36 8.86 -24.26 -11.62
CA HIS A 36 8.43 -23.24 -12.56
C HIS A 36 7.60 -22.28 -11.70
N MET A 37 8.26 -21.27 -11.10
CA MET A 37 7.56 -20.10 -10.64
C MET A 37 6.87 -19.54 -11.88
N SER A 38 5.55 -19.78 -11.97
CA SER A 38 4.73 -19.19 -13.02
C SER A 38 4.96 -17.69 -12.95
N ARG A 39 5.56 -17.13 -14.01
CA ARG A 39 5.66 -15.68 -14.16
C ARG A 39 4.24 -15.17 -14.06
N LEU A 40 3.98 -14.31 -13.07
CA LEU A 40 2.71 -13.65 -12.93
C LEU A 40 2.39 -12.97 -14.26
N ASN A 41 1.20 -13.21 -14.80
CA ASN A 41 0.80 -12.53 -16.03
C ASN A 41 0.66 -11.05 -15.72
N PRO A 42 1.40 -10.14 -16.38
CA PRO A 42 1.32 -8.72 -16.12
C PRO A 42 -0.06 -8.18 -16.55
N GLU A 43 -0.90 -7.89 -15.56
CA GLU A 43 -2.29 -7.45 -15.78
C GLU A 43 -2.53 -5.98 -15.42
N LEU A 44 -1.68 -5.39 -14.56
CA LEU A 44 -1.88 -4.06 -14.02
C LEU A 44 -1.45 -2.95 -14.99
N GLY A 45 -2.36 -2.02 -15.26
CA GLY A 45 -2.07 -0.76 -15.93
C GLY A 45 -1.84 0.37 -14.93
N LEU A 46 -1.45 1.56 -15.42
CA LEU A 46 -1.19 2.75 -14.61
C LEU A 46 -2.37 3.11 -13.69
N TRP A 47 -3.57 3.24 -14.24
CA TRP A 47 -4.75 3.67 -13.48
C TRP A 47 -5.17 2.65 -12.42
N GLN A 48 -5.05 1.37 -12.72
CA GLN A 48 -5.31 0.28 -11.77
C GLN A 48 -4.30 0.32 -10.62
N GLY A 49 -3.01 0.57 -10.94
CA GLY A 49 -1.97 0.72 -9.94
C GLY A 49 -2.20 1.93 -9.02
N ILE A 50 -2.58 3.10 -9.58
CA ILE A 50 -2.94 4.30 -8.79
C ILE A 50 -4.12 3.98 -7.86
N ALA A 51 -5.20 3.40 -8.39
CA ALA A 51 -6.37 3.06 -7.60
C ALA A 51 -6.04 2.08 -6.48
N LEU A 52 -5.27 1.01 -6.79
CA LEU A 52 -4.86 -0.01 -5.85
C LEU A 52 -4.04 0.57 -4.69
N LEU A 53 -3.01 1.38 -5.01
CA LEU A 53 -2.19 2.02 -3.99
C LEU A 53 -2.99 3.03 -3.17
N SER A 54 -3.75 3.90 -3.84
CA SER A 54 -4.56 4.91 -3.12
C SER A 54 -5.55 4.25 -2.17
N THR A 55 -6.24 3.18 -2.60
CA THR A 55 -7.17 2.45 -1.73
C THR A 55 -6.44 1.80 -0.55
N SER A 56 -5.25 1.23 -0.80
CA SER A 56 -4.44 0.62 0.25
C SER A 56 -3.99 1.64 1.29
N LEU A 57 -3.57 2.83 0.86
CA LEU A 57 -3.14 3.91 1.77
C LEU A 57 -4.32 4.58 2.48
N LEU A 58 -5.43 4.83 1.77
CA LEU A 58 -6.64 5.41 2.37
C LEU A 58 -7.26 4.45 3.39
N GLY A 59 -7.44 3.19 3.03
CA GLY A 59 -7.87 2.09 3.89
C GLY A 59 -8.85 2.50 5.00
N THR A 60 -8.58 2.06 6.21
CA THR A 60 -9.34 2.45 7.41
C THR A 60 -8.92 3.81 7.96
N GLY A 61 -7.75 4.32 7.56
CA GLY A 61 -7.20 5.58 8.07
C GLY A 61 -8.06 6.79 7.75
N ILE A 62 -8.72 6.82 6.57
CA ILE A 62 -9.54 7.95 6.15
C ILE A 62 -10.72 8.22 7.09
N PHE A 63 -11.21 7.19 7.78
CA PHE A 63 -12.34 7.33 8.68
C PHE A 63 -11.98 7.89 10.05
N VAL A 64 -10.73 7.76 10.49
CA VAL A 64 -10.30 8.07 11.86
C VAL A 64 -9.22 9.15 11.90
N VAL A 65 -8.20 9.05 11.04
CA VAL A 65 -7.00 9.89 11.17
C VAL A 65 -7.25 11.39 10.94
N PRO A 66 -8.14 11.82 10.02
CA PRO A 66 -8.49 13.24 9.89
C PRO A 66 -9.04 13.86 11.18
N ALA A 67 -9.95 13.15 11.87
CA ALA A 67 -10.51 13.61 13.14
C ALA A 67 -9.47 13.58 14.25
N LEU A 68 -8.66 12.53 14.34
CA LEU A 68 -7.59 12.42 15.33
C LEU A 68 -6.52 13.51 15.14
N ALA A 69 -6.12 13.80 13.91
CA ALA A 69 -5.19 14.88 13.60
C ALA A 69 -5.76 16.26 13.96
N ALA A 70 -7.05 16.47 13.69
CA ALA A 70 -7.76 17.68 14.08
C ALA A 70 -7.85 17.83 15.61
N THR A 71 -8.06 16.73 16.33
CA THR A 71 -8.05 16.73 17.82
C THR A 71 -6.68 17.10 18.38
N VAL A 72 -5.59 16.61 17.76
CA VAL A 72 -4.20 16.85 18.22
C VAL A 72 -3.73 18.27 17.90
N ALA A 73 -3.98 18.75 16.69
CA ALA A 73 -3.39 20.00 16.18
C ALA A 73 -4.41 21.04 15.69
N GLY A 74 -5.71 20.75 15.79
CA GLY A 74 -6.72 21.66 15.25
C GLY A 74 -6.47 22.01 13.79
N PRO A 75 -6.66 23.28 13.40
CA PRO A 75 -6.44 23.76 12.04
C PRO A 75 -5.00 23.56 11.53
N ALA A 76 -3.99 23.53 12.43
CA ALA A 76 -2.60 23.27 12.04
C ALA A 76 -2.39 21.86 11.41
N SER A 77 -3.33 20.92 11.61
CA SER A 77 -3.32 19.61 10.96
C SER A 77 -3.36 19.71 9.43
N LEU A 78 -3.91 20.76 8.84
CA LEU A 78 -3.89 20.97 7.39
C LEU A 78 -2.47 21.19 6.87
N TRP A 79 -1.64 21.93 7.61
CA TRP A 79 -0.22 22.07 7.30
C TRP A 79 0.53 20.74 7.47
N ALA A 80 0.17 19.98 8.52
CA ALA A 80 0.78 18.67 8.74
C ALA A 80 0.58 17.74 7.54
N TRP A 81 -0.61 17.71 6.92
CA TRP A 81 -0.84 16.94 5.69
C TRP A 81 0.06 17.36 4.54
N LEU A 82 0.17 18.65 4.26
CA LEU A 82 1.00 19.16 3.17
C LEU A 82 2.48 18.85 3.40
N ILE A 83 2.96 19.07 4.62
CA ILE A 83 4.34 18.74 5.02
C ILE A 83 4.57 17.24 4.88
N LEU A 84 3.64 16.42 5.35
CA LEU A 84 3.75 14.96 5.29
C LEU A 84 3.79 14.44 3.85
N ILE A 85 2.95 14.98 2.96
CA ILE A 85 3.00 14.63 1.53
C ILE A 85 4.40 14.90 0.98
N VAL A 86 4.97 16.09 1.26
CA VAL A 86 6.31 16.46 0.81
C VAL A 86 7.40 15.54 1.39
N LEU A 87 7.27 15.15 2.67
CA LEU A 87 8.22 14.25 3.34
C LEU A 87 8.13 12.81 2.84
N VAL A 88 6.94 12.34 2.47
CA VAL A 88 6.73 10.96 2.00
C VAL A 88 7.11 10.80 0.52
N LEU A 89 7.02 11.85 -0.30
CA LEU A 89 7.37 11.77 -1.72
C LEU A 89 8.80 11.25 -1.99
N PRO A 90 9.87 11.68 -1.29
CA PRO A 90 11.21 11.10 -1.46
C PRO A 90 11.27 9.61 -1.11
N VAL A 91 10.52 9.18 -0.08
CA VAL A 91 10.43 7.76 0.31
C VAL A 91 9.74 6.97 -0.80
N ALA A 92 8.60 7.46 -1.27
CA ALA A 92 7.85 6.87 -2.39
C ALA A 92 8.72 6.82 -3.66
N PHE A 93 9.47 7.89 -3.96
CA PHE A 93 10.39 7.92 -5.10
C PHE A 93 11.48 6.85 -4.97
N THR A 94 12.04 6.66 -3.77
CA THR A 94 13.04 5.62 -3.52
C THR A 94 12.48 4.23 -3.82
N PHE A 95 11.31 3.89 -3.27
CA PHE A 95 10.66 2.61 -3.55
C PHE A 95 10.24 2.48 -5.02
N ALA A 96 9.82 3.56 -5.66
CA ALA A 96 9.51 3.60 -7.09
C ALA A 96 10.74 3.25 -7.94
N GLN A 97 11.90 3.81 -7.64
CA GLN A 97 13.13 3.52 -8.37
C GLN A 97 13.66 2.11 -8.08
N LEU A 98 13.59 1.65 -6.83
CA LEU A 98 14.01 0.31 -6.45
C LEU A 98 13.12 -0.76 -7.08
N GLY A 99 11.81 -0.63 -6.98
CA GLY A 99 10.85 -1.58 -7.56
C GLY A 99 10.90 -1.61 -9.10
N ARG A 100 11.19 -0.45 -9.73
CA ARG A 100 11.42 -0.38 -11.19
C ARG A 100 12.68 -1.13 -11.61
N ARG A 101 13.78 -1.00 -10.83
CA ARG A 101 15.07 -1.60 -11.16
C ARG A 101 15.14 -3.08 -10.80
N PHE A 102 14.42 -3.48 -9.75
CA PHE A 102 14.47 -4.81 -9.18
C PHE A 102 13.04 -5.31 -8.90
N PRO A 103 12.22 -5.45 -9.95
CA PRO A 103 10.88 -5.98 -9.77
C PRO A 103 10.98 -7.42 -9.26
N HIS A 104 10.32 -7.72 -8.15
CA HIS A 104 10.33 -9.05 -7.55
C HIS A 104 9.15 -9.19 -6.60
N ALA A 105 8.46 -10.34 -6.65
CA ALA A 105 7.33 -10.64 -5.78
C ALA A 105 7.67 -10.63 -4.27
N GLY A 106 8.94 -10.76 -3.90
CA GLY A 106 9.42 -10.61 -2.53
C GLY A 106 9.44 -9.17 -2.01
N GLY A 107 9.21 -8.17 -2.87
CA GLY A 107 9.07 -6.76 -2.50
C GLY A 107 10.20 -6.19 -1.65
N ALA A 108 9.84 -5.42 -0.62
CA ALA A 108 10.81 -4.76 0.27
C ALA A 108 11.78 -5.71 0.96
N PRO A 109 11.38 -6.90 1.50
CA PRO A 109 12.33 -7.88 2.02
C PRO A 109 13.39 -8.33 1.01
N HIS A 110 13.00 -8.55 -0.25
CA HIS A 110 13.95 -8.91 -1.30
C HIS A 110 14.97 -7.78 -1.56
N LEU A 111 14.52 -6.52 -1.58
CA LEU A 111 15.40 -5.37 -1.74
C LEU A 111 16.42 -5.27 -0.59
N ILE A 112 15.98 -5.52 0.65
CA ILE A 112 16.84 -5.59 1.84
C ILE A 112 17.84 -6.75 1.70
N GLY A 113 17.40 -7.91 1.22
CA GLY A 113 18.25 -9.07 0.99
C GLY A 113 19.37 -8.79 -0.02
N ARG A 114 19.07 -8.08 -1.07
CA ARG A 114 20.08 -7.66 -2.07
C ARG A 114 21.12 -6.69 -1.53
N ALA A 115 20.71 -5.81 -0.61
CA ALA A 115 21.61 -4.82 -0.03
C ALA A 115 22.44 -5.37 1.14
N PHE A 116 21.84 -6.21 1.99
CA PHE A 116 22.39 -6.59 3.29
C PHE A 116 22.51 -8.10 3.50
N GLY A 117 22.10 -8.90 2.52
CA GLY A 117 22.20 -10.34 2.53
C GLY A 117 20.98 -11.10 3.09
N PRO A 118 20.99 -12.46 2.96
CA PRO A 118 19.80 -13.28 3.15
C PRO A 118 19.32 -13.38 4.60
N ARG A 119 20.16 -13.03 5.58
CA ARG A 119 19.74 -13.01 7.00
C ARG A 119 18.77 -11.87 7.26
N LEU A 120 19.07 -10.66 6.76
CA LEU A 120 18.21 -9.48 6.91
C LEU A 120 16.97 -9.58 6.01
N GLU A 121 17.04 -10.23 4.86
CA GLU A 121 15.87 -10.57 4.05
C GLU A 121 14.84 -11.40 4.84
N ARG A 122 15.30 -12.50 5.47
CA ARG A 122 14.42 -13.36 6.28
C ARG A 122 13.86 -12.62 7.49
N LEU A 123 14.69 -11.84 8.18
CA LEU A 123 14.25 -11.06 9.34
C LEU A 123 13.17 -10.06 8.95
N SER A 124 13.37 -9.31 7.88
CA SER A 124 12.38 -8.35 7.40
C SER A 124 11.09 -9.02 6.92
N ALA A 125 11.19 -10.16 6.23
CA ALA A 125 10.02 -10.95 5.84
C ALA A 125 9.22 -11.43 7.07
N LEU A 126 9.89 -11.89 8.12
CA LEU A 126 9.24 -12.27 9.38
C LEU A 126 8.59 -11.08 10.10
N LEU A 127 9.21 -9.90 10.06
CA LEU A 127 8.61 -8.68 10.61
C LEU A 127 7.31 -8.31 9.87
N PHE A 128 7.30 -8.36 8.53
CA PHE A 128 6.08 -8.16 7.75
C PHE A 128 4.99 -9.18 8.10
N LEU A 129 5.37 -10.45 8.26
CA LEU A 129 4.43 -11.49 8.67
C LEU A 129 3.88 -11.25 10.09
N ALA A 130 4.72 -10.78 11.01
CA ALA A 130 4.33 -10.51 12.41
C ALA A 130 3.34 -9.35 12.55
N VAL A 131 3.24 -8.45 11.56
CA VAL A 131 2.25 -7.37 11.55
C VAL A 131 0.84 -7.89 11.33
N LEU A 132 0.65 -8.98 10.58
CA LEU A 132 -0.67 -9.49 10.20
C LEU A 132 -1.57 -9.84 11.40
N PRO A 133 -1.11 -10.62 12.42
CA PRO A 133 -1.94 -10.99 13.56
C PRO A 133 -2.34 -9.81 14.46
N VAL A 134 -1.69 -8.67 14.35
CA VAL A 134 -2.01 -7.45 15.10
C VAL A 134 -2.78 -6.46 14.23
N GLY A 135 -2.30 -6.22 13.01
CA GLY A 135 -2.87 -5.22 12.10
C GLY A 135 -4.26 -5.59 11.58
N LEU A 136 -4.49 -6.87 11.27
CA LEU A 136 -5.78 -7.31 10.74
C LEU A 136 -6.93 -7.18 11.77
N PRO A 137 -6.80 -7.64 13.03
CA PRO A 137 -7.81 -7.38 14.04
C PRO A 137 -8.02 -5.89 14.33
N ALA A 138 -6.95 -5.08 14.34
CA ALA A 138 -7.07 -3.64 14.52
C ALA A 138 -7.88 -2.99 13.39
N ALA A 139 -7.60 -3.33 12.13
CA ALA A 139 -8.35 -2.85 10.97
C ALA A 139 -9.83 -3.28 11.01
N LEU A 140 -10.11 -4.53 11.41
CA LEU A 140 -11.48 -5.02 11.59
C LEU A 140 -12.22 -4.25 12.68
N ASN A 141 -11.57 -3.96 13.82
CA ASN A 141 -12.16 -3.17 14.89
C ASN A 141 -12.51 -1.75 14.44
N ILE A 142 -11.62 -1.09 13.69
CA ILE A 142 -11.88 0.25 13.14
C ILE A 142 -13.07 0.19 12.17
N ALA A 143 -13.08 -0.76 11.24
CA ALA A 143 -14.16 -0.91 10.27
C ALA A 143 -15.52 -1.20 10.92
N THR A 144 -15.54 -2.02 11.98
CA THR A 144 -16.78 -2.35 12.69
C THR A 144 -17.22 -1.29 13.68
N GLY A 145 -16.29 -0.50 14.22
CA GLY A 145 -16.60 0.70 15.02
C GLY A 145 -17.46 1.70 14.24
N PHE A 146 -17.21 1.82 12.94
CA PHE A 146 -18.05 2.61 12.04
C PHE A 146 -19.51 2.10 12.01
N TRP A 147 -19.73 0.79 11.88
CA TRP A 147 -21.07 0.19 11.90
C TRP A 147 -21.75 0.29 13.26
N GLN A 148 -20.96 0.18 14.35
CA GLN A 148 -21.48 0.38 15.70
C GLN A 148 -22.08 1.77 15.90
N VAL A 149 -21.37 2.82 15.47
CA VAL A 149 -21.86 4.20 15.58
C VAL A 149 -23.08 4.45 14.70
N LEU A 150 -23.12 3.86 13.49
CA LEU A 150 -24.19 4.09 12.53
C LEU A 150 -25.50 3.37 12.91
N PHE A 151 -25.41 2.17 13.49
CA PHE A 151 -26.56 1.29 13.74
C PHE A 151 -26.77 0.96 15.22
N ASP A 152 -26.03 1.58 16.13
CA ASP A 152 -26.09 1.33 17.58
C ASP A 152 -26.01 -0.19 17.92
N LEU A 153 -25.01 -0.85 17.34
CA LEU A 153 -24.87 -2.30 17.43
C LEU A 153 -24.33 -2.75 18.78
N ASP A 154 -24.89 -3.80 19.32
CA ASP A 154 -24.36 -4.47 20.50
C ASP A 154 -23.06 -5.27 20.18
N ARG A 155 -22.42 -5.80 21.23
CA ARG A 155 -21.17 -6.58 21.07
C ARG A 155 -21.38 -7.85 20.26
N GLY A 156 -22.53 -8.49 20.36
CA GLY A 156 -22.85 -9.72 19.63
C GLY A 156 -22.97 -9.47 18.13
N ALA A 157 -23.77 -8.46 17.76
CA ALA A 157 -23.93 -8.04 16.37
C ALA A 157 -22.60 -7.57 15.76
N THR A 158 -21.79 -6.84 16.52
CA THR A 158 -20.45 -6.42 16.10
C THR A 158 -19.55 -7.60 15.77
N LEU A 159 -19.49 -8.62 16.64
CA LEU A 159 -18.71 -9.83 16.40
C LEU A 159 -19.16 -10.57 15.13
N VAL A 160 -20.47 -10.67 14.92
CA VAL A 160 -21.03 -11.30 13.70
C VAL A 160 -20.56 -10.53 12.45
N ILE A 161 -20.64 -9.20 12.46
CA ILE A 161 -20.16 -8.37 11.35
C ILE A 161 -18.66 -8.53 11.13
N GLN A 162 -17.85 -8.61 12.19
CA GLN A 162 -16.40 -8.87 12.07
C GLN A 162 -16.12 -10.21 11.40
N LEU A 163 -16.81 -11.28 11.82
CA LEU A 163 -16.64 -12.61 11.26
C LEU A 163 -17.11 -12.68 9.79
N LEU A 164 -18.22 -12.03 9.45
CA LEU A 164 -18.72 -11.94 8.08
C LEU A 164 -17.74 -11.15 7.19
N THR A 165 -17.21 -10.04 7.69
CA THR A 165 -16.20 -9.22 6.99
C THR A 165 -14.94 -10.03 6.75
N LEU A 166 -14.44 -10.74 7.76
CA LEU A 166 -13.28 -11.62 7.63
C LEU A 166 -13.52 -12.73 6.60
N ALA A 167 -14.68 -13.40 6.68
CA ALA A 167 -15.06 -14.44 5.72
C ALA A 167 -15.13 -13.89 4.28
N ALA A 168 -15.70 -12.69 4.10
CA ALA A 168 -15.77 -12.02 2.80
C ALA A 168 -14.37 -11.71 2.24
N PHE A 169 -13.45 -11.21 3.07
CA PHE A 169 -12.07 -10.96 2.66
C PHE A 169 -11.32 -12.26 2.32
N LEU A 170 -11.50 -13.32 3.09
CA LEU A 170 -10.92 -14.63 2.79
C LEU A 170 -11.44 -15.19 1.46
N ALA A 171 -12.74 -15.08 1.21
CA ALA A 171 -13.36 -15.50 -0.04
C ALA A 171 -12.87 -14.66 -1.25
N LEU A 172 -12.71 -13.34 -1.06
CA LEU A 172 -12.18 -12.44 -2.08
C LEU A 172 -10.70 -12.74 -2.38
N GLY A 173 -9.91 -13.03 -1.33
CA GLY A 173 -8.50 -13.39 -1.47
C GLY A 173 -8.24 -14.69 -2.24
N GLN A 174 -9.25 -15.57 -2.35
CA GLN A 174 -9.18 -16.77 -3.18
C GLN A 174 -9.51 -16.52 -4.66
N ARG A 175 -9.94 -15.29 -5.00
CA ARG A 175 -10.25 -14.91 -6.39
C ARG A 175 -9.00 -14.43 -7.12
N PRO A 176 -8.98 -14.49 -8.47
CA PRO A 176 -7.87 -13.93 -9.25
C PRO A 176 -7.64 -12.45 -8.93
N ALA A 177 -6.39 -12.01 -8.99
CA ALA A 177 -5.97 -10.63 -8.69
C ALA A 177 -6.78 -9.56 -9.46
N LYS A 178 -7.20 -9.87 -10.69
CA LYS A 178 -8.05 -9.00 -11.50
C LYS A 178 -9.41 -8.70 -10.84
N ALA A 179 -10.04 -9.70 -10.21
CA ALA A 179 -11.33 -9.50 -9.51
C ALA A 179 -11.13 -8.62 -8.27
N SER A 180 -10.05 -8.86 -7.51
CA SER A 180 -9.68 -8.04 -6.36
C SER A 180 -9.39 -6.58 -6.78
N GLY A 181 -8.70 -6.36 -7.90
CA GLY A 181 -8.39 -5.03 -8.43
C GLY A 181 -9.64 -4.21 -8.79
N TRP A 182 -10.68 -4.85 -9.35
CA TRP A 182 -11.96 -4.17 -9.62
C TRP A 182 -12.68 -3.74 -8.35
N VAL A 183 -12.75 -4.63 -7.34
CA VAL A 183 -13.36 -4.30 -6.05
C VAL A 183 -12.62 -3.13 -5.40
N GLN A 184 -11.29 -3.16 -5.39
CA GLN A 184 -10.49 -2.08 -4.83
C GLN A 184 -10.66 -0.77 -5.61
N GLY A 185 -10.78 -0.83 -6.94
CA GLY A 185 -11.09 0.33 -7.78
C GLY A 185 -12.44 0.96 -7.44
N LEU A 186 -13.47 0.15 -7.20
CA LEU A 186 -14.79 0.63 -6.76
C LEU A 186 -14.73 1.26 -5.36
N ILE A 187 -13.99 0.65 -4.43
CA ILE A 187 -13.79 1.22 -3.09
C ILE A 187 -13.05 2.56 -3.18
N ALA A 188 -11.98 2.66 -3.98
CA ALA A 188 -11.26 3.91 -4.20
C ALA A 188 -12.20 5.00 -4.73
N LEU A 189 -13.00 4.66 -5.74
CA LEU A 189 -13.97 5.58 -6.34
C LEU A 189 -15.03 6.00 -5.31
N ALA A 190 -15.52 5.08 -4.48
CA ALA A 190 -16.47 5.39 -3.42
C ALA A 190 -15.87 6.34 -2.37
N ILE A 191 -14.62 6.12 -1.94
CA ILE A 191 -13.93 7.00 -0.98
C ILE A 191 -13.71 8.39 -1.58
N VAL A 192 -13.13 8.47 -2.79
CA VAL A 192 -12.91 9.76 -3.46
C VAL A 192 -14.23 10.47 -3.75
N GLY A 193 -15.22 9.71 -4.22
CA GLY A 193 -16.57 10.22 -4.48
C GLY A 193 -17.25 10.74 -3.21
N SER A 194 -17.08 10.07 -2.07
CA SER A 194 -17.62 10.52 -0.79
C SER A 194 -17.01 11.86 -0.36
N VAL A 195 -15.69 12.00 -0.44
CA VAL A 195 -15.03 13.27 -0.13
C VAL A 195 -15.43 14.37 -1.13
N ALA A 196 -15.53 14.05 -2.42
CA ALA A 196 -16.00 15.00 -3.44
C ALA A 196 -17.44 15.45 -3.16
N THR A 197 -18.33 14.55 -2.71
CA THR A 197 -19.71 14.88 -2.31
C THR A 197 -19.72 15.86 -1.13
N LEU A 198 -18.88 15.62 -0.11
CA LEU A 198 -18.76 16.54 1.03
C LEU A 198 -18.33 17.95 0.57
N TRP A 199 -17.42 18.05 -0.41
CA TRP A 199 -16.99 19.33 -0.96
C TRP A 199 -18.07 20.00 -1.84
N ALA A 200 -18.81 19.22 -2.62
CA ALA A 200 -19.84 19.74 -3.52
C ALA A 200 -21.09 20.28 -2.77
N PHE A 201 -21.45 19.62 -1.67
CA PHE A 201 -22.68 19.94 -0.93
C PHE A 201 -22.42 20.58 0.45
N GLY A 202 -21.18 20.63 0.91
CA GLY A 202 -20.80 21.15 2.24
C GLY A 202 -20.42 22.61 2.27
N ASP A 203 -20.48 23.36 1.16
CA ASP A 203 -19.97 24.73 1.04
C ASP A 203 -18.56 24.90 1.59
N LEU A 204 -17.66 23.99 1.17
CA LEU A 204 -16.27 23.96 1.64
C LEU A 204 -15.32 24.70 0.69
N PRO A 205 -14.30 25.40 1.24
CA PRO A 205 -14.07 25.65 2.66
C PRO A 205 -15.03 26.71 3.21
N ARG A 206 -15.46 26.57 4.47
CA ARG A 206 -16.28 27.58 5.12
C ARG A 206 -15.50 28.87 5.33
N ALA A 207 -16.19 30.00 5.30
CA ALA A 207 -15.59 31.33 5.35
C ALA A 207 -14.77 31.61 6.63
N ASP A 208 -15.13 30.94 7.72
CA ASP A 208 -14.49 31.04 9.03
C ASP A 208 -13.26 30.12 9.18
N MET A 209 -12.98 29.26 8.20
CA MET A 209 -11.89 28.32 8.25
C MET A 209 -11.01 28.35 6.99
N PRO A 210 -9.87 29.06 7.03
CA PRO A 210 -8.97 29.12 5.89
C PRO A 210 -8.33 27.77 5.61
N LEU A 211 -8.13 27.45 4.33
CA LEU A 211 -7.45 26.22 3.86
C LEU A 211 -6.00 26.13 4.38
N LEU A 212 -5.38 27.26 4.64
CA LEU A 212 -4.03 27.37 5.18
C LEU A 212 -4.07 28.37 6.35
N PRO A 213 -4.42 27.89 7.55
CA PRO A 213 -4.49 28.75 8.73
C PRO A 213 -3.09 29.25 9.13
N PRO A 214 -2.96 30.41 9.81
CA PRO A 214 -1.68 30.88 10.31
C PRO A 214 -1.10 29.87 11.32
N LEU A 215 0.21 29.61 11.20
CA LEU A 215 0.96 28.74 12.12
C LEU A 215 1.56 29.60 13.24
N GLU A 216 0.80 29.88 14.28
CA GLU A 216 1.27 30.65 15.43
C GLU A 216 1.51 29.72 16.62
N GLY A 217 2.79 29.43 16.93
CA GLY A 217 3.18 28.72 18.15
C GLY A 217 2.88 27.21 18.22
N ASP A 218 2.38 26.61 17.15
CA ASP A 218 1.84 25.24 17.10
C ASP A 218 2.88 24.14 16.74
N GLY A 219 4.18 24.46 16.79
CA GLY A 219 5.24 23.50 16.40
C GLY A 219 5.15 22.13 17.08
N PRO A 220 5.00 22.04 18.42
CA PRO A 220 4.87 20.75 19.10
C PRO A 220 3.61 19.97 18.69
N LYS A 221 2.47 20.63 18.52
CA LYS A 221 1.22 20.02 18.07
C LYS A 221 1.33 19.54 16.64
N LEU A 222 1.97 20.33 15.77
CA LEU A 222 2.26 19.97 14.39
C LEU A 222 3.13 18.71 14.32
N ALA A 223 4.18 18.63 15.14
CA ALA A 223 5.04 17.44 15.20
C ALA A 223 4.28 16.20 15.69
N ALA A 224 3.43 16.34 16.70
CA ALA A 224 2.59 15.26 17.20
C ALA A 224 1.59 14.77 16.12
N ALA A 225 0.94 15.71 15.41
CA ALA A 225 0.06 15.38 14.30
C ALA A 225 0.79 14.65 13.19
N LEU A 226 1.97 15.11 12.76
CA LEU A 226 2.81 14.44 11.77
C LEU A 226 3.11 12.98 12.16
N GLY A 227 3.41 12.71 13.44
CA GLY A 227 3.65 11.37 13.96
C GLY A 227 2.44 10.45 13.82
N VAL A 228 1.25 10.94 14.16
CA VAL A 228 -0.01 10.19 14.02
C VAL A 228 -0.35 9.96 12.55
N MET A 229 -0.24 11.01 11.73
CA MET A 229 -0.65 10.98 10.33
C MET A 229 0.31 10.17 9.46
N PHE A 230 1.58 10.03 9.86
CA PHE A 230 2.57 9.20 9.16
C PHE A 230 2.08 7.76 8.98
N TRP A 231 1.29 7.24 9.91
CA TRP A 231 0.64 5.94 9.83
C TRP A 231 -0.14 5.72 8.52
N CYS A 232 -0.74 6.79 7.97
CA CYS A 232 -1.53 6.72 6.74
C CYS A 232 -0.71 6.36 5.48
N PHE A 233 0.61 6.48 5.55
CA PHE A 233 1.52 6.16 4.44
C PHE A 233 2.34 4.90 4.70
N VAL A 234 2.18 4.25 5.85
CA VAL A 234 2.73 2.91 6.10
C VAL A 234 2.02 1.92 5.20
N GLY A 235 2.79 1.10 4.50
CA GLY A 235 2.27 0.15 3.50
C GLY A 235 2.67 0.49 2.06
N LEU A 236 3.18 1.71 1.79
CA LEU A 236 3.67 2.06 0.46
C LEU A 236 4.84 1.15 0.02
N GLU A 237 5.65 0.66 0.96
CA GLU A 237 6.73 -0.28 0.74
C GLU A 237 6.21 -1.66 0.31
N ALA A 238 5.03 -2.06 0.81
CA ALA A 238 4.39 -3.31 0.43
C ALA A 238 3.97 -3.31 -1.05
N PHE A 239 3.72 -2.14 -1.64
CA PHE A 239 3.38 -2.03 -3.06
C PHE A 239 4.49 -2.51 -3.99
N THR A 240 5.74 -2.58 -3.51
CA THR A 240 6.88 -3.12 -4.28
C THR A 240 6.71 -4.58 -4.67
N HIS A 241 5.88 -5.37 -3.97
CA HIS A 241 5.54 -6.75 -4.34
C HIS A 241 4.82 -6.84 -5.69
N LEU A 242 4.10 -5.78 -6.08
CA LEU A 242 3.31 -5.74 -7.31
C LEU A 242 4.13 -5.30 -8.53
N GLY A 243 5.42 -5.01 -8.37
CA GLY A 243 6.26 -4.51 -9.46
C GLY A 243 6.24 -5.40 -10.71
N GLU A 244 6.18 -6.73 -10.54
CA GLU A 244 6.13 -7.70 -11.65
C GLU A 244 4.75 -7.81 -12.30
N GLU A 245 3.69 -7.35 -11.64
CA GLU A 245 2.32 -7.47 -12.15
C GLU A 245 1.95 -6.35 -13.13
N PHE A 246 2.79 -5.32 -13.26
CA PHE A 246 2.56 -4.22 -14.18
C PHE A 246 2.90 -4.58 -15.62
N LYS A 247 2.03 -4.22 -16.58
CA LYS A 247 2.26 -4.39 -18.02
C LYS A 247 3.52 -3.66 -18.53
N ARG A 248 3.81 -2.51 -17.93
CA ARG A 248 4.98 -1.68 -18.22
C ARG A 248 5.64 -1.26 -16.90
N PRO A 249 6.34 -2.19 -16.21
CA PRO A 249 6.86 -1.96 -14.86
C PRO A 249 7.84 -0.79 -14.79
N GLN A 250 8.60 -0.55 -15.87
CA GLN A 250 9.60 0.53 -15.93
C GLN A 250 8.99 1.95 -15.90
N ARG A 251 7.73 2.09 -16.36
CA ARG A 251 7.03 3.36 -16.47
C ARG A 251 5.84 3.44 -15.52
N ASP A 252 4.96 2.45 -15.60
CA ASP A 252 3.64 2.51 -14.95
C ASP A 252 3.75 2.29 -13.44
N PHE A 253 4.68 1.42 -12.98
CA PHE A 253 4.88 1.19 -11.54
C PHE A 253 5.34 2.44 -10.78
N PRO A 254 6.45 3.14 -11.17
CA PRO A 254 6.89 4.33 -10.46
C PRO A 254 5.87 5.47 -10.51
N LEU A 255 5.19 5.65 -11.64
CA LEU A 255 4.14 6.67 -11.75
C LEU A 255 2.93 6.32 -10.88
N ALA A 256 2.50 5.05 -10.85
CA ALA A 256 1.41 4.61 -10.00
C ALA A 256 1.71 4.86 -8.53
N LEU A 257 2.94 4.58 -8.10
CA LEU A 257 3.36 4.77 -6.71
C LEU A 257 3.37 6.25 -6.32
N LEU A 258 3.97 7.11 -7.13
CA LEU A 258 4.03 8.55 -6.83
C LEU A 258 2.64 9.22 -6.90
N LEU A 259 1.88 8.94 -7.96
CA LEU A 259 0.54 9.52 -8.13
C LEU A 259 -0.46 8.97 -7.11
N GLY A 260 -0.33 7.70 -6.72
CA GLY A 260 -1.18 7.10 -5.69
C GLY A 260 -0.93 7.70 -4.31
N VAL A 261 0.34 7.93 -3.94
CA VAL A 261 0.71 8.62 -2.69
C VAL A 261 0.17 10.06 -2.69
N LEU A 262 0.34 10.78 -3.81
CA LEU A 262 -0.15 12.14 -3.93
C LEU A 262 -1.68 12.20 -3.84
N LEU A 263 -2.37 11.33 -4.54
CA LEU A 263 -3.84 11.25 -4.50
C LEU A 263 -4.34 10.92 -3.10
N ALA A 264 -3.76 9.92 -2.43
CA ALA A 264 -4.14 9.57 -1.06
C ALA A 264 -3.93 10.75 -0.11
N GLY A 265 -2.76 11.42 -0.17
CA GLY A 265 -2.47 12.59 0.65
C GLY A 265 -3.46 13.75 0.44
N LEU A 266 -3.80 14.03 -0.82
CA LEU A 266 -4.79 15.08 -1.14
C LEU A 266 -6.20 14.71 -0.65
N VAL A 267 -6.60 13.45 -0.74
CA VAL A 267 -7.90 12.98 -0.23
C VAL A 267 -7.94 13.11 1.30
N TYR A 268 -6.86 12.74 2.00
CA TYR A 268 -6.75 12.94 3.44
C TYR A 268 -6.85 14.43 3.83
N TRP A 269 -6.11 15.27 3.12
CA TRP A 269 -6.16 16.73 3.34
C TRP A 269 -7.56 17.28 3.12
N ALA A 270 -8.22 16.91 2.01
CA ALA A 270 -9.58 17.35 1.71
C ALA A 270 -10.61 16.85 2.74
N CYS A 271 -10.46 15.63 3.23
CA CYS A 271 -11.28 15.08 4.31
C CYS A 271 -11.06 15.86 5.62
N SER A 272 -9.81 16.22 5.94
CA SER A 272 -9.48 17.00 7.15
C SER A 272 -10.07 18.41 7.09
N VAL A 273 -10.11 19.05 5.92
CA VAL A 273 -10.83 20.33 5.74
C VAL A 273 -12.30 20.16 6.11
N ALA A 274 -12.96 19.10 5.65
CA ALA A 274 -14.36 18.84 5.98
C ALA A 274 -14.55 18.60 7.50
N VAL A 275 -13.73 17.74 8.11
CA VAL A 275 -13.77 17.44 9.56
C VAL A 275 -13.63 18.71 10.39
N LEU A 276 -12.68 19.57 10.04
CA LEU A 276 -12.44 20.82 10.76
C LEU A 276 -13.58 21.83 10.54
N SER A 277 -14.08 21.96 9.31
CA SER A 277 -15.16 22.91 8.97
C SER A 277 -16.49 22.59 9.67
N PHE A 278 -16.75 21.31 9.94
CA PHE A 278 -17.96 20.87 10.63
C PHE A 278 -17.76 20.61 12.13
N GLY A 279 -16.53 20.69 12.64
CA GLY A 279 -16.22 20.46 14.06
C GLY A 279 -16.50 19.03 14.52
N THR A 280 -16.41 18.04 13.64
CA THR A 280 -16.68 16.62 13.95
C THR A 280 -15.43 15.90 14.49
N TYR A 281 -14.80 16.47 15.53
CA TYR A 281 -13.59 15.94 16.18
C TYR A 281 -13.55 16.32 17.66
N GLY A 282 -12.65 15.68 18.41
CA GLY A 282 -12.41 15.98 19.82
C GLY A 282 -13.14 15.08 20.81
N ASP A 283 -13.94 14.12 20.33
CA ASP A 283 -14.55 13.08 21.16
C ASP A 283 -14.08 11.71 20.67
N PRO A 284 -13.19 11.02 21.41
CA PRO A 284 -12.65 9.73 20.99
C PRO A 284 -13.71 8.66 20.68
N ALA A 285 -14.89 8.75 21.31
CA ALA A 285 -16.00 7.84 21.05
C ALA A 285 -16.67 8.12 19.68
N ARG A 286 -16.57 9.34 19.18
CA ARG A 286 -17.19 9.79 17.92
C ARG A 286 -16.21 9.94 16.78
N ASP A 287 -14.91 10.06 17.07
CA ASP A 287 -13.87 10.28 16.04
C ASP A 287 -13.85 9.14 15.01
N ALA A 288 -14.13 7.89 15.42
CA ALA A 288 -14.30 6.74 14.51
C ALA A 288 -15.53 6.88 13.59
N GLY A 289 -16.53 7.64 13.98
CA GLY A 289 -17.76 7.94 13.23
C GLY A 289 -17.78 9.34 12.61
N ALA A 290 -16.66 10.06 12.56
CA ALA A 290 -16.61 11.45 12.10
C ALA A 290 -17.16 11.62 10.68
N LEU A 291 -16.82 10.73 9.75
CA LEU A 291 -17.33 10.77 8.37
C LEU A 291 -18.84 10.56 8.25
N PRO A 292 -19.47 9.53 8.87
CA PRO A 292 -20.93 9.42 8.89
C PRO A 292 -21.62 10.64 9.46
N LEU A 293 -21.11 11.21 10.55
CA LEU A 293 -21.64 12.42 11.16
C LEU A 293 -21.56 13.63 10.21
N LEU A 294 -20.45 13.74 9.45
CA LEU A 294 -20.31 14.74 8.40
C LEU A 294 -21.38 14.59 7.31
N PHE A 295 -21.61 13.36 6.84
CA PHE A 295 -22.64 13.09 5.84
C PHE A 295 -24.03 13.43 6.33
N ASP A 296 -24.36 13.10 7.56
CA ASP A 296 -25.64 13.45 8.18
C ASP A 296 -25.81 14.96 8.27
N GLN A 297 -24.78 15.69 8.67
CA GLN A 297 -24.82 17.16 8.74
C GLN A 297 -24.95 17.82 7.34
N VAL A 298 -24.23 17.30 6.34
CA VAL A 298 -24.23 17.88 4.98
C VAL A 298 -25.51 17.52 4.23
N LEU A 299 -25.89 16.25 4.21
CA LEU A 299 -27.05 15.78 3.43
C LEU A 299 -28.37 15.92 4.19
N GLY A 300 -28.37 15.74 5.52
CA GLY A 300 -29.53 15.94 6.38
C GLY A 300 -30.00 17.41 6.42
N GLY A 301 -29.08 18.37 6.26
CA GLY A 301 -29.38 19.78 6.12
C GLY A 301 -30.04 20.15 4.78
N HIS A 302 -29.81 19.39 3.70
CA HIS A 302 -30.43 19.57 2.38
C HIS A 302 -31.75 18.85 2.22
N ALA A 303 -32.08 17.91 3.14
CA ALA A 303 -33.35 17.17 3.12
C ALA A 303 -34.46 17.84 3.96
N ARG A 304 -34.18 18.97 4.60
CA ARG A 304 -35.14 19.82 5.32
C ARG A 304 -35.29 21.15 4.56
#